data_1ff65fbe3bc39022b9ea65261f64ea48
#
_entry.id   1ff65fbe3bc39022b9ea65261f64ea48
#
_cell.length_a   1.000
_cell.length_b   1.000
_cell.length_c   1.000
_cell.angle_alpha   90.00
_cell.angle_beta   90.00
_cell.angle_gamma   90.00
#
_symmetry.space_group_name_H-M   'P 1'
#
loop_
_entity.id
_entity.type
_entity.pdbx_description
1 polymer ?
#
loop_
_entity_poly.entity_id
_entity_poly.type
_entity_poly.pdbx_seq_one_letter_code
_entity_poly.pdbx_strand_id
1 'polypeptide(L)'
;MGMAENRLIDAPVCHVCASPSCTNRGDKCPGPVTASPRATALQYVQLGWWVIPLCWPDARGKCGCGRGHQSQNVGKAPLTKHGVRDSSDQVILISNWWTKWPNANIGIDLKRSGLFVIAPDSPEWLDHFAAKGLTPTVVVKSGGGEGHFHYYYRRPPDAPIFRINRSSEYDIQSDGYMVAPPSRHVSGRIYLWI
;
A
#
# COMPACT_ATOMS: atom_id res chain seq x y z
N MET A 1 -17.90 7.66 -28.95
CA MET A 1 -16.81 7.80 -27.95
C MET A 1 -17.10 6.78 -26.89
N GLY A 2 -16.41 5.62 -26.96
CA GLY A 2 -16.61 4.52 -26.02
C GLY A 2 -16.01 4.90 -24.66
N MET A 3 -16.81 4.81 -23.61
CA MET A 3 -16.31 4.86 -22.24
C MET A 3 -15.35 3.69 -22.06
N ALA A 4 -14.08 3.98 -21.77
CA ALA A 4 -13.13 2.96 -21.39
C ALA A 4 -13.68 2.27 -20.14
N GLU A 5 -14.03 0.99 -20.25
CA GLU A 5 -14.40 0.15 -19.13
C GLU A 5 -13.31 0.24 -18.07
N ASN A 6 -13.68 0.81 -16.94
CA ASN A 6 -12.87 0.88 -15.75
C ASN A 6 -12.77 -0.56 -15.17
N ARG A 7 -11.92 -1.40 -15.82
CA ARG A 7 -11.70 -2.76 -15.33
C ARG A 7 -11.09 -2.66 -13.96
N LEU A 8 -11.91 -2.99 -12.99
CA LEU A 8 -11.59 -3.29 -11.61
C LEU A 8 -10.24 -4.01 -11.52
N ILE A 9 -9.45 -3.67 -10.52
CA ILE A 9 -8.31 -4.50 -10.11
C ILE A 9 -8.94 -5.76 -9.50
N ASP A 10 -9.32 -6.71 -10.33
CA ASP A 10 -9.84 -8.01 -9.93
C ASP A 10 -8.70 -8.87 -9.38
N ALA A 11 -8.23 -8.52 -8.18
CA ALA A 11 -7.61 -9.49 -7.32
C ALA A 11 -8.69 -9.89 -6.30
N PRO A 12 -9.34 -11.04 -6.45
CA PRO A 12 -10.29 -11.49 -5.45
C PRO A 12 -9.54 -11.75 -4.16
N VAL A 13 -9.61 -10.78 -3.27
CA VAL A 13 -9.02 -10.90 -1.93
C VAL A 13 -9.92 -11.78 -1.09
N CYS A 14 -9.35 -12.76 -0.40
CA CYS A 14 -10.10 -13.58 0.56
C CYS A 14 -10.62 -12.69 1.70
N HIS A 15 -11.93 -12.72 1.94
CA HIS A 15 -12.58 -11.92 3.00
C HIS A 15 -12.09 -12.24 4.41
N VAL A 16 -11.48 -13.42 4.61
CA VAL A 16 -11.03 -13.88 5.94
C VAL A 16 -9.54 -13.60 6.17
N CYS A 17 -8.67 -13.78 5.17
CA CYS A 17 -7.22 -13.62 5.33
C CYS A 17 -6.65 -12.43 4.53
N ALA A 18 -7.48 -11.69 3.82
CA ALA A 18 -7.09 -10.57 2.96
C ALA A 18 -5.97 -10.92 1.94
N SER A 19 -5.80 -12.20 1.60
CA SER A 19 -4.80 -12.67 0.66
C SER A 19 -5.39 -12.88 -0.74
N PRO A 20 -4.76 -12.30 -1.80
CA PRO A 20 -5.16 -12.57 -3.18
C PRO A 20 -4.86 -14.00 -3.62
N SER A 21 -3.95 -14.70 -2.94
CA SER A 21 -3.57 -16.08 -3.23
C SER A 21 -4.30 -17.14 -2.39
N CYS A 22 -5.33 -16.75 -1.62
CA CYS A 22 -6.09 -17.72 -0.84
C CYS A 22 -6.93 -18.63 -1.75
N THR A 23 -6.57 -19.91 -1.82
CA THR A 23 -7.31 -20.92 -2.56
C THR A 23 -8.54 -21.45 -1.82
N ASN A 24 -8.59 -21.27 -0.49
CA ASN A 24 -9.68 -21.71 0.38
C ASN A 24 -10.54 -20.51 0.78
N ARG A 25 -11.49 -20.12 -0.10
CA ARG A 25 -12.47 -19.06 0.19
C ARG A 25 -13.58 -19.61 1.09
N GLY A 26 -13.93 -18.87 2.15
CA GLY A 26 -14.98 -19.22 3.11
C GLY A 26 -14.43 -19.77 4.42
N ASP A 27 -15.25 -20.54 5.14
CA ASP A 27 -15.02 -21.02 6.51
C ASP A 27 -13.78 -21.91 6.71
N LYS A 28 -13.14 -22.33 5.63
CA LYS A 28 -11.92 -23.14 5.65
C LYS A 28 -10.63 -22.31 5.47
N CYS A 29 -10.74 -20.99 5.38
CA CYS A 29 -9.55 -20.14 5.35
C CYS A 29 -8.83 -20.24 6.71
N PRO A 30 -7.52 -20.54 6.74
CA PRO A 30 -6.77 -20.71 7.98
C PRO A 30 -6.60 -19.41 8.80
N GLY A 31 -7.39 -18.38 8.51
CA GLY A 31 -7.28 -17.08 9.13
C GLY A 31 -6.18 -16.22 8.48
N PRO A 32 -5.88 -15.03 9.00
CA PRO A 32 -4.80 -14.21 8.50
C PRO A 32 -3.48 -14.98 8.74
N VAL A 33 -3.10 -15.81 7.77
CA VAL A 33 -1.70 -16.18 7.65
C VAL A 33 -1.01 -14.84 7.47
N THR A 34 -0.24 -14.43 8.46
CA THR A 34 0.65 -13.28 8.33
C THR A 34 1.66 -13.64 7.25
N ALA A 35 1.26 -13.44 6.00
CA ALA A 35 2.16 -13.61 4.88
C ALA A 35 3.40 -12.78 5.19
N SER A 36 4.58 -13.38 5.14
CA SER A 36 5.80 -12.63 5.44
C SER A 36 5.87 -11.42 4.52
N PRO A 37 6.40 -10.28 4.96
CA PRO A 37 6.53 -9.10 4.11
C PRO A 37 7.19 -9.42 2.77
N ARG A 38 8.16 -10.34 2.76
CA ARG A 38 8.80 -10.84 1.54
C ARG A 38 7.79 -11.49 0.58
N ALA A 39 7.01 -12.44 1.07
CA ALA A 39 6.04 -13.16 0.23
C ALA A 39 5.02 -12.20 -0.37
N THR A 40 4.52 -11.25 0.43
CA THR A 40 3.56 -10.23 -0.03
C THR A 40 4.20 -9.26 -1.04
N ALA A 41 5.43 -8.82 -0.82
CA ALA A 41 6.12 -7.97 -1.79
C ALA A 41 6.25 -8.66 -3.16
N LEU A 42 6.55 -9.97 -3.18
CA LEU A 42 6.60 -10.76 -4.41
C LEU A 42 5.22 -10.93 -5.06
N GLN A 43 4.15 -11.05 -4.28
CA GLN A 43 2.77 -11.06 -4.81
C GLN A 43 2.42 -9.72 -5.47
N TYR A 44 2.83 -8.59 -4.91
CA TYR A 44 2.61 -7.28 -5.54
C TYR A 44 3.29 -7.18 -6.91
N VAL A 45 4.49 -7.75 -7.04
CA VAL A 45 5.18 -7.81 -8.34
C VAL A 45 4.40 -8.64 -9.36
N GLN A 46 3.78 -9.75 -8.95
CA GLN A 46 2.91 -10.55 -9.84
C GLN A 46 1.68 -9.77 -10.33
N LEU A 47 1.24 -8.75 -9.56
CA LEU A 47 0.20 -7.82 -9.97
C LEU A 47 0.71 -6.69 -10.89
N GLY A 48 2.00 -6.67 -11.22
CA GLY A 48 2.66 -5.63 -12.01
C GLY A 48 3.03 -4.39 -11.20
N TRP A 49 3.09 -4.48 -9.87
CA TRP A 49 3.41 -3.36 -9.01
C TRP A 49 4.89 -3.33 -8.64
N TRP A 50 5.44 -2.13 -8.60
CA TRP A 50 6.80 -1.85 -8.18
C TRP A 50 6.85 -1.62 -6.68
N VAL A 51 7.76 -2.29 -5.99
CA VAL A 51 7.85 -2.23 -4.53
C VAL A 51 9.18 -1.69 -4.04
N ILE A 52 9.18 -1.22 -2.79
CA ILE A 52 10.37 -0.71 -2.12
C ILE A 52 10.33 -1.09 -0.65
N PRO A 53 11.46 -1.53 -0.03
CA PRO A 53 11.51 -1.80 1.39
C PRO A 53 11.55 -0.50 2.20
N LEU A 54 10.71 -0.43 3.22
CA LEU A 54 10.63 0.72 4.13
C LEU A 54 11.09 0.34 5.55
N CYS A 55 11.51 1.35 6.30
CA CYS A 55 11.73 1.23 7.73
C CYS A 55 10.50 0.61 8.41
N TRP A 56 10.68 -0.07 9.52
CA TRP A 56 9.60 -0.64 10.34
C TRP A 56 9.69 -0.14 11.78
N PRO A 57 8.56 -0.03 12.50
CA PRO A 57 8.57 0.21 13.94
C PRO A 57 8.95 -1.07 14.69
N ASP A 58 9.73 -0.93 15.77
CA ASP A 58 9.93 -1.98 16.75
C ASP A 58 8.71 -2.13 17.67
N ALA A 59 8.80 -3.03 18.66
CA ALA A 59 7.72 -3.25 19.63
C ALA A 59 7.39 -2.02 20.51
N ARG A 60 8.29 -1.04 20.55
CA ARG A 60 8.11 0.22 21.30
C ARG A 60 7.68 1.38 20.40
N GLY A 61 7.37 1.12 19.12
CA GLY A 61 7.04 2.15 18.14
C GLY A 61 8.24 2.98 17.67
N LYS A 62 9.49 2.59 18.02
CA LYS A 62 10.71 3.25 17.56
C LYS A 62 11.20 2.65 16.23
N CYS A 63 12.09 3.37 15.55
CA CYS A 63 12.71 2.88 14.32
C CYS A 63 13.50 1.59 14.53
N GLY A 64 13.02 0.49 13.97
CA GLY A 64 13.65 -0.84 14.05
C GLY A 64 14.78 -1.09 13.05
N CYS A 65 14.98 -0.19 12.06
CA CYS A 65 16.00 -0.38 11.02
C CYS A 65 17.41 0.09 11.40
N GLY A 66 17.58 0.65 12.60
CA GLY A 66 18.86 1.15 13.10
C GLY A 66 19.29 2.52 12.60
N ARG A 67 18.54 3.17 11.70
CA ARG A 67 18.89 4.50 11.15
C ARG A 67 18.37 5.68 11.96
N GLY A 68 17.65 5.43 13.07
CA GLY A 68 17.17 6.48 13.97
C GLY A 68 16.09 7.40 13.37
N HIS A 69 15.28 6.91 12.44
CA HIS A 69 14.15 7.70 11.91
C HIS A 69 13.23 8.16 13.04
N GLN A 70 12.75 9.39 12.95
CA GLN A 70 11.94 10.05 13.98
C GLN A 70 10.49 10.25 13.51
N SER A 71 9.57 10.34 14.48
CA SER A 71 8.18 10.76 14.27
C SER A 71 7.50 10.06 13.07
N GLN A 72 6.94 10.84 12.16
CA GLN A 72 6.18 10.39 10.99
C GLN A 72 6.97 9.52 10.00
N ASN A 73 8.30 9.49 10.09
CA ASN A 73 9.15 8.71 9.20
C ASN A 73 9.33 7.26 9.68
N VAL A 74 8.98 6.95 10.93
CA VAL A 74 9.01 5.59 11.46
C VAL A 74 7.98 4.73 10.74
N GLY A 75 8.43 3.62 10.19
CA GLY A 75 7.59 2.72 9.41
C GLY A 75 7.36 3.13 7.95
N LYS A 76 7.86 4.29 7.54
CA LYS A 76 7.59 4.87 6.22
C LYS A 76 8.85 5.19 5.41
N ALA A 77 9.98 5.48 6.06
CA ALA A 77 11.20 5.90 5.35
C ALA A 77 11.81 4.77 4.51
N PRO A 78 12.19 5.01 3.24
CA PRO A 78 12.85 4.01 2.40
C PRO A 78 14.19 3.56 2.97
N LEU A 79 14.50 2.27 2.81
CA LEU A 79 15.78 1.67 3.22
C LEU A 79 16.84 1.72 2.12
N THR A 80 16.43 2.00 0.91
CA THR A 80 17.30 2.12 -0.27
C THR A 80 18.01 3.48 -0.30
N LYS A 81 19.09 3.57 -1.08
CA LYS A 81 19.95 4.77 -1.12
C LYS A 81 19.25 5.98 -1.74
N HIS A 82 18.48 5.78 -2.81
CA HIS A 82 17.85 6.86 -3.56
C HIS A 82 16.33 6.93 -3.35
N GLY A 83 15.82 6.34 -2.25
CA GLY A 83 14.41 6.36 -1.93
C GLY A 83 13.57 5.62 -2.98
N VAL A 84 12.40 6.17 -3.34
CA VAL A 84 11.47 5.56 -4.29
C VAL A 84 12.07 5.32 -5.68
N ARG A 85 13.14 6.02 -6.05
CA ARG A 85 13.83 5.80 -7.34
C ARG A 85 14.41 4.41 -7.47
N ASP A 86 14.71 3.76 -6.34
CA ASP A 86 15.23 2.38 -6.30
C ASP A 86 14.11 1.34 -6.28
N SER A 87 12.81 1.71 -6.36
CA SER A 87 11.72 0.75 -6.42
C SER A 87 11.92 -0.24 -7.58
N SER A 88 11.46 -1.46 -7.40
CA SER A 88 11.72 -2.53 -8.37
C SER A 88 10.56 -3.51 -8.48
N ASP A 89 10.47 -4.18 -9.62
CA ASP A 89 9.66 -5.37 -9.91
C ASP A 89 10.52 -6.63 -10.06
N GLN A 90 11.83 -6.52 -9.85
CA GLN A 90 12.79 -7.63 -10.03
C GLN A 90 12.79 -8.55 -8.82
N VAL A 91 12.30 -9.78 -9.01
CA VAL A 91 12.14 -10.81 -7.96
C VAL A 91 13.43 -11.05 -7.15
N ILE A 92 14.57 -11.11 -7.82
CA ILE A 92 15.87 -11.38 -7.18
C ILE A 92 16.25 -10.21 -6.26
N LEU A 93 16.14 -8.97 -6.75
CA LEU A 93 16.47 -7.77 -5.99
C LEU A 93 15.55 -7.64 -4.76
N ILE A 94 14.26 -7.83 -4.94
CA ILE A 94 13.25 -7.80 -3.87
C ILE A 94 13.54 -8.87 -2.83
N SER A 95 13.84 -10.10 -3.26
CA SER A 95 14.20 -11.18 -2.36
C SER A 95 15.43 -10.83 -1.51
N ASN A 96 16.45 -10.21 -2.12
CA ASN A 96 17.65 -9.76 -1.43
C ASN A 96 17.36 -8.67 -0.41
N TRP A 97 16.44 -7.73 -0.71
CA TRP A 97 16.03 -6.71 0.24
C TRP A 97 15.43 -7.31 1.51
N TRP A 98 14.47 -8.23 1.37
CA TRP A 98 13.83 -8.84 2.54
C TRP A 98 14.68 -9.93 3.21
N THR A 99 15.71 -10.46 2.53
CA THR A 99 16.76 -11.23 3.20
C THR A 99 17.60 -10.33 4.12
N LYS A 100 17.96 -9.13 3.63
CA LYS A 100 18.72 -8.14 4.41
C LYS A 100 17.89 -7.48 5.51
N TRP A 101 16.61 -7.21 5.25
CA TRP A 101 15.69 -6.53 6.16
C TRP A 101 14.38 -7.31 6.32
N PRO A 102 14.38 -8.43 7.09
CA PRO A 102 13.23 -9.34 7.16
C PRO A 102 11.92 -8.69 7.65
N ASN A 103 12.05 -7.65 8.48
CA ASN A 103 10.93 -6.92 9.08
C ASN A 103 10.56 -5.65 8.30
N ALA A 104 11.19 -5.40 7.15
CA ALA A 104 10.90 -4.19 6.38
C ALA A 104 9.42 -4.10 6.01
N ASN A 105 8.86 -2.91 6.18
CA ASN A 105 7.57 -2.53 5.63
C ASN A 105 7.67 -2.46 4.11
N ILE A 106 6.52 -2.50 3.44
CA ILE A 106 6.41 -2.47 1.98
C ILE A 106 5.85 -1.12 1.56
N GLY A 107 6.53 -0.46 0.63
CA GLY A 107 5.99 0.65 -0.14
C GLY A 107 5.67 0.21 -1.56
N ILE A 108 4.55 0.68 -2.12
CA ILE A 108 4.21 0.53 -3.54
C ILE A 108 4.52 1.85 -4.23
N ASP A 109 5.39 1.84 -5.23
CA ASP A 109 5.65 3.00 -6.10
C ASP A 109 4.44 3.24 -7.00
N LEU A 110 3.74 4.33 -6.77
CA LEU A 110 2.49 4.64 -7.46
C LEU A 110 2.70 4.93 -8.94
N LYS A 111 3.73 5.71 -9.25
CA LYS A 111 4.02 6.13 -10.62
C LYS A 111 4.34 4.95 -11.52
N ARG A 112 5.29 4.10 -11.10
CA ARG A 112 5.73 2.93 -11.85
C ARG A 112 4.67 1.83 -11.90
N SER A 113 3.85 1.72 -10.86
CA SER A 113 2.74 0.76 -10.79
C SER A 113 1.49 1.21 -11.56
N GLY A 114 1.49 2.42 -12.13
CA GLY A 114 0.32 2.95 -12.83
C GLY A 114 -0.88 3.18 -11.92
N LEU A 115 -0.63 3.60 -10.68
CA LEU A 115 -1.65 3.79 -9.65
C LEU A 115 -1.78 5.26 -9.26
N PHE A 116 -2.94 5.60 -8.71
CA PHE A 116 -3.07 6.76 -7.83
C PHE A 116 -3.86 6.37 -6.58
N VAL A 117 -3.67 7.13 -5.52
CA VAL A 117 -4.30 6.89 -4.22
C VAL A 117 -5.00 8.15 -3.76
N ILE A 118 -6.22 7.98 -3.25
CA ILE A 118 -6.94 8.98 -2.47
C ILE A 118 -6.88 8.55 -1.01
N ALA A 119 -6.42 9.43 -0.14
CA ALA A 119 -6.36 9.24 1.31
C ALA A 119 -7.18 10.34 1.99
N PRO A 120 -8.49 10.14 2.20
CA PRO A 120 -9.32 11.10 2.89
C PRO A 120 -9.04 11.10 4.39
N ASP A 121 -9.15 12.27 5.01
CA ASP A 121 -9.02 12.45 6.46
C ASP A 121 -10.35 12.25 7.19
N SER A 122 -11.47 12.18 6.45
CA SER A 122 -12.78 11.83 6.98
C SER A 122 -13.66 11.05 5.99
N PRO A 123 -14.67 10.28 6.48
CA PRO A 123 -15.56 9.50 5.62
C PRO A 123 -16.38 10.34 4.63
N GLU A 124 -16.69 11.58 4.95
CA GLU A 124 -17.51 12.50 4.14
C GLU A 124 -16.89 12.73 2.75
N TRP A 125 -15.56 12.72 2.65
CA TRP A 125 -14.85 12.85 1.39
C TRP A 125 -15.04 11.65 0.46
N LEU A 126 -15.35 10.48 1.01
CA LEU A 126 -15.67 9.29 0.21
C LEU A 126 -16.94 9.48 -0.60
N ASP A 127 -17.99 9.98 0.06
CA ASP A 127 -19.27 10.25 -0.59
C ASP A 127 -19.09 11.31 -1.67
N HIS A 128 -18.27 12.34 -1.40
CA HIS A 128 -17.90 13.35 -2.38
C HIS A 128 -17.22 12.75 -3.62
N PHE A 129 -16.26 11.86 -3.44
CA PHE A 129 -15.57 11.21 -4.56
C PHE A 129 -16.47 10.20 -5.29
N ALA A 130 -17.30 9.46 -4.56
CA ALA A 130 -18.27 8.54 -5.13
C ALA A 130 -19.31 9.28 -6.01
N ALA A 131 -19.80 10.42 -5.56
CA ALA A 131 -20.71 11.28 -6.33
C ALA A 131 -20.08 11.82 -7.63
N LYS A 132 -18.74 11.86 -7.69
CA LYS A 132 -17.96 12.20 -8.89
C LYS A 132 -17.60 10.98 -9.76
N GLY A 133 -18.15 9.82 -9.47
CA GLY A 133 -17.92 8.59 -10.23
C GLY A 133 -16.64 7.82 -9.84
N LEU A 134 -15.96 8.21 -8.77
CA LEU A 134 -14.79 7.51 -8.27
C LEU A 134 -15.23 6.47 -7.21
N THR A 135 -15.69 5.31 -7.66
CA THR A 135 -15.99 4.19 -6.77
C THR A 135 -14.69 3.49 -6.34
N PRO A 136 -14.50 3.26 -5.03
CA PRO A 136 -13.31 2.54 -4.55
C PRO A 136 -13.22 1.14 -5.12
N THR A 137 -12.04 0.73 -5.52
CA THR A 137 -11.79 -0.63 -6.02
C THR A 137 -11.04 -1.49 -5.02
N VAL A 138 -9.98 -0.95 -4.45
CA VAL A 138 -9.14 -1.63 -3.46
C VAL A 138 -8.82 -0.65 -2.34
N VAL A 139 -9.07 -1.05 -1.12
CA VAL A 139 -8.97 -0.19 0.05
C VAL A 139 -7.97 -0.75 1.05
N VAL A 140 -7.10 0.11 1.56
CA VAL A 140 -6.22 -0.19 2.69
C VAL A 140 -6.72 0.55 3.92
N LYS A 141 -6.99 -0.19 4.99
CA LYS A 141 -7.13 0.39 6.32
C LYS A 141 -5.74 0.68 6.86
N SER A 142 -5.41 1.95 7.08
CA SER A 142 -4.11 2.34 7.60
C SER A 142 -4.02 2.19 9.12
N GLY A 143 -2.81 2.20 9.66
CA GLY A 143 -2.60 2.16 11.11
C GLY A 143 -2.87 3.48 11.85
N GLY A 144 -3.23 4.56 11.15
CA GLY A 144 -3.38 5.89 11.73
C GLY A 144 -4.55 6.08 12.70
N GLY A 145 -5.61 5.29 12.57
CA GLY A 145 -6.81 5.40 13.42
C GLY A 145 -8.08 4.93 12.72
N GLU A 146 -9.23 5.20 13.33
CA GLU A 146 -10.53 5.05 12.67
C GLU A 146 -10.66 6.10 11.58
N GLY A 147 -11.21 5.70 10.42
CA GLY A 147 -11.41 6.60 9.28
C GLY A 147 -10.21 6.82 8.38
N HIS A 148 -9.01 6.35 8.74
CA HIS A 148 -7.84 6.50 7.90
C HIS A 148 -7.71 5.36 6.90
N PHE A 149 -8.14 5.63 5.66
CA PHE A 149 -8.11 4.68 4.55
C PHE A 149 -7.28 5.21 3.39
N HIS A 150 -6.75 4.29 2.57
CA HIS A 150 -6.14 4.59 1.30
C HIS A 150 -6.92 3.86 0.20
N TYR A 151 -7.48 4.61 -0.73
CA TYR A 151 -8.28 4.11 -1.84
C TYR A 151 -7.41 4.09 -3.08
N TYR A 152 -7.13 2.89 -3.59
CA TYR A 152 -6.27 2.69 -4.75
C TYR A 152 -7.09 2.63 -6.03
N TYR A 153 -6.59 3.28 -7.06
CA TYR A 153 -7.17 3.33 -8.38
C TYR A 153 -6.11 3.12 -9.44
N ARG A 154 -6.49 2.57 -10.59
CA ARG A 154 -5.64 2.61 -11.77
C ARG A 154 -5.57 4.04 -12.30
N ARG A 155 -4.35 4.52 -12.51
CA ARG A 155 -4.16 5.80 -13.18
C ARG A 155 -4.37 5.60 -14.68
N PRO A 156 -5.23 6.40 -15.35
CA PRO A 156 -5.33 6.38 -16.79
C PRO A 156 -3.96 6.63 -17.44
N PRO A 157 -3.61 5.93 -18.54
CA PRO A 157 -2.29 6.05 -19.17
C PRO A 157 -1.90 7.50 -19.49
N ASP A 158 -2.86 8.28 -19.98
CA ASP A 158 -2.66 9.67 -20.39
C ASP A 158 -2.84 10.70 -19.25
N ALA A 159 -3.20 10.24 -18.05
CA ALA A 159 -3.34 11.15 -16.92
C ALA A 159 -1.98 11.67 -16.47
N PRO A 160 -1.86 12.97 -16.17
CA PRO A 160 -0.61 13.54 -15.66
C PRO A 160 -0.25 12.91 -14.31
N ILE A 161 1.03 12.96 -13.98
CA ILE A 161 1.49 12.67 -12.63
C ILE A 161 1.16 13.87 -11.75
N PHE A 162 0.52 13.63 -10.62
CA PHE A 162 0.06 14.69 -9.73
C PHE A 162 0.21 14.31 -8.26
N ARG A 163 0.23 15.34 -7.44
CA ARG A 163 0.10 15.26 -6.00
C ARG A 163 -0.72 16.46 -5.53
N ILE A 164 -1.84 16.18 -4.89
CA ILE A 164 -2.72 17.17 -4.28
C ILE A 164 -2.77 16.85 -2.79
N ASN A 165 -2.38 17.83 -1.98
CA ASN A 165 -2.53 17.77 -0.54
C ASN A 165 -3.53 18.85 -0.13
N ARG A 166 -4.64 18.45 0.46
CA ARG A 166 -5.64 19.30 1.07
C ARG A 166 -5.63 19.02 2.57
N SER A 167 -4.75 19.73 3.27
CA SER A 167 -4.58 19.57 4.71
C SER A 167 -5.92 19.49 5.44
N SER A 168 -6.11 18.46 6.26
CA SER A 168 -7.33 18.15 7.01
C SER A 168 -8.54 17.70 6.18
N GLU A 169 -8.40 17.49 4.87
CA GLU A 169 -9.48 17.04 3.99
C GLU A 169 -9.12 15.73 3.32
N TYR A 170 -8.12 15.73 2.45
CA TYR A 170 -7.64 14.57 1.73
C TYR A 170 -6.29 14.79 1.07
N ASP A 171 -5.60 13.69 0.82
CA ASP A 171 -4.45 13.61 -0.07
C ASP A 171 -4.80 12.81 -1.31
N ILE A 172 -4.40 13.30 -2.49
CA ILE A 172 -4.45 12.54 -3.74
C ILE A 172 -3.06 12.56 -4.36
N GLN A 173 -2.52 11.37 -4.65
CA GLN A 173 -1.20 11.30 -5.27
C GLN A 173 -1.08 10.14 -6.24
N SER A 174 -0.34 10.36 -7.34
CA SER A 174 0.09 9.37 -8.31
C SER A 174 1.61 9.33 -8.46
N ASP A 175 2.33 10.06 -7.62
CA ASP A 175 3.79 10.07 -7.52
C ASP A 175 4.25 9.60 -6.13
N GLY A 176 5.51 9.19 -6.04
CA GLY A 176 6.04 8.66 -4.80
C GLY A 176 5.55 7.24 -4.49
N TYR A 177 5.36 6.94 -3.22
CA TYR A 177 4.94 5.60 -2.77
C TYR A 177 3.92 5.68 -1.63
N MET A 178 3.13 4.61 -1.49
CA MET A 178 2.24 4.39 -0.35
C MET A 178 2.66 3.16 0.43
N VAL A 179 2.53 3.23 1.76
CA VAL A 179 2.73 2.07 2.64
C VAL A 179 1.60 1.06 2.41
N ALA A 180 1.97 -0.18 2.14
CA ALA A 180 1.03 -1.25 1.79
C ALA A 180 1.01 -2.37 2.84
N PRO A 181 -0.09 -3.13 2.96
CA PRO A 181 -0.16 -4.32 3.79
C PRO A 181 0.95 -5.34 3.47
N PRO A 182 1.41 -6.15 4.43
CA PRO A 182 1.06 -6.20 5.85
C PRO A 182 1.98 -5.32 6.73
N SER A 183 2.32 -4.14 6.26
CA SER A 183 3.22 -3.21 6.95
C SER A 183 2.72 -2.86 8.36
N ARG A 184 3.65 -2.56 9.26
CA ARG A 184 3.35 -2.12 10.62
C ARG A 184 3.36 -0.60 10.71
N HIS A 185 2.36 -0.05 11.36
CA HIS A 185 2.30 1.37 11.70
C HIS A 185 2.96 1.63 13.07
N VAL A 186 3.44 2.84 13.29
CA VAL A 186 4.06 3.27 14.58
C VAL A 186 3.13 3.09 15.78
N SER A 187 1.82 3.10 15.58
CA SER A 187 0.81 2.81 16.62
C SER A 187 0.73 1.33 17.03
N GLY A 188 1.50 0.45 16.41
CA GLY A 188 1.43 -1.01 16.58
C GLY A 188 0.38 -1.71 15.70
N ARG A 189 -0.51 -0.98 15.03
CA ARG A 189 -1.50 -1.54 14.11
C ARG A 189 -0.84 -1.97 12.80
N ILE A 190 -1.53 -2.86 12.08
CA ILE A 190 -1.08 -3.36 10.77
C ILE A 190 -1.93 -2.70 9.68
N TYR A 191 -1.31 -2.37 8.56
CA TYR A 191 -2.02 -2.00 7.34
C TYR A 191 -2.71 -3.24 6.78
N LEU A 192 -4.00 -3.15 6.44
CA LEU A 192 -4.83 -4.25 5.99
C LEU A 192 -5.57 -3.88 4.71
N TRP A 193 -5.65 -4.83 3.77
CA TRP A 193 -6.63 -4.76 2.67
C TRP A 193 -8.03 -5.06 3.21
N ILE A 194 -9.04 -4.30 2.78
CA ILE A 194 -10.45 -4.51 3.13
C ILE A 194 -11.33 -4.46 1.88
#